data_0b518b9e5f9228fe6adb5c3d5ad3a066
#
_entry.id   0b518b9e5f9228fe6adb5c3d5ad3a066
#
_cell.length_a   1.000
_cell.length_b   1.000
_cell.length_c   1.000
_cell.angle_alpha   90.00
_cell.angle_beta   90.00
_cell.angle_gamma   90.00
#
_symmetry.space_group_name_H-M   'P 1'
#
loop_
_entity.id
_entity.type
_entity.pdbx_description
1 polymer ?
#
loop_
_entity_poly.entity_id
_entity_poly.type
_entity_poly.pdbx_seq_one_letter_code
_entity_poly.pdbx_strand_id
1 'polypeptide(L)'
;MKVLQICLKPPFPEVDGGCKAMNAITQGFIDNDIDLKVLTISTVKHPFLKGSMSEEYLQKTNIEHVFVDTKVKVVKALGNLASSKSYNVERFYNKSFEQLIVKTIKEADFDVVLLESLYVSKYVTAIRACSKAKIVFRAHNIESELWKRNATDQKGIKKLYVNSLVKKLVNYEKGSLNSFDGIAAITAKDITLL
;
A
#
# COMPACT_ATOMS: atom_id res chain seq x y z
N MET A 1 7.02 -19.79 -9.56
CA MET A 1 6.26 -18.51 -9.51
C MET A 1 7.10 -17.51 -8.77
N LYS A 2 7.23 -16.31 -9.34
CA LYS A 2 7.99 -15.21 -8.74
C LYS A 2 7.07 -14.04 -8.39
N VAL A 3 7.10 -13.61 -7.14
CA VAL A 3 6.18 -12.60 -6.60
C VAL A 3 6.94 -11.36 -6.13
N LEU A 4 6.47 -10.18 -6.53
CA LEU A 4 6.88 -8.90 -5.95
C LEU A 4 5.77 -8.44 -4.99
N GLN A 5 6.05 -8.45 -3.69
CA GLN A 5 5.15 -7.94 -2.68
C GLN A 5 5.50 -6.48 -2.35
N ILE A 6 4.58 -5.56 -2.57
CA ILE A 6 4.76 -4.13 -2.30
C ILE A 6 3.92 -3.74 -1.09
N CYS A 7 4.60 -3.42 0.02
CA CYS A 7 4.01 -3.15 1.31
C CYS A 7 3.98 -1.64 1.63
N LEU A 8 2.85 -1.19 2.20
CA LEU A 8 2.69 0.19 2.69
C LEU A 8 3.61 0.52 3.87
N LYS A 9 4.02 -0.48 4.63
CA LYS A 9 4.89 -0.43 5.80
C LYS A 9 5.61 -1.77 5.96
N PRO A 10 6.74 -1.84 6.70
CA PRO A 10 7.44 -3.10 6.89
C PRO A 10 6.49 -4.17 7.45
N PRO A 11 6.42 -5.37 6.83
CA PRO A 11 5.60 -6.45 7.37
C PRO A 11 6.13 -6.99 8.69
N PHE A 12 7.44 -6.90 8.92
CA PHE A 12 8.09 -7.32 10.15
C PHE A 12 8.96 -6.18 10.73
N PRO A 13 9.01 -6.00 12.08
CA PRO A 13 8.28 -6.71 13.12
C PRO A 13 6.76 -6.42 13.10
N GLU A 14 5.98 -7.36 13.63
CA GLU A 14 4.51 -7.33 13.65
C GLU A 14 3.96 -6.36 14.70
N VAL A 15 4.25 -5.08 14.55
CA VAL A 15 3.92 -4.03 15.53
C VAL A 15 2.43 -3.68 15.59
N ASP A 16 1.66 -4.04 14.56
CA ASP A 16 0.21 -3.87 14.50
C ASP A 16 -0.46 -4.93 13.62
N GLY A 17 -1.80 -4.94 13.62
CA GLY A 17 -2.59 -5.91 12.85
C GLY A 17 -2.31 -5.89 11.35
N GLY A 18 -2.00 -4.73 10.77
CA GLY A 18 -1.63 -4.62 9.35
C GLY A 18 -0.27 -5.24 9.06
N CYS A 19 0.74 -5.00 9.92
CA CYS A 19 2.05 -5.65 9.81
C CYS A 19 1.90 -7.18 9.92
N LYS A 20 1.15 -7.65 10.92
CA LYS A 20 0.85 -9.07 11.11
C LYS A 20 0.18 -9.69 9.88
N ALA A 21 -0.83 -9.02 9.33
CA ALA A 21 -1.55 -9.51 8.16
C ALA A 21 -0.65 -9.58 6.90
N MET A 22 0.23 -8.60 6.70
CA MET A 22 1.20 -8.62 5.60
C MET A 22 2.26 -9.71 5.81
N ASN A 23 2.78 -9.82 7.05
CA ASN A 23 3.80 -10.82 7.37
C ASN A 23 3.28 -12.24 7.24
N ALA A 24 2.03 -12.51 7.58
CA ALA A 24 1.41 -13.81 7.39
C ALA A 24 1.41 -14.25 5.90
N ILE A 25 1.19 -13.31 4.97
CA ILE A 25 1.30 -13.60 3.53
C ILE A 25 2.77 -13.78 3.12
N THR A 26 3.66 -12.91 3.61
CA THR A 26 5.10 -13.04 3.37
C THR A 26 5.61 -14.40 3.83
N GLN A 27 5.23 -14.83 5.04
CA GLN A 27 5.60 -16.13 5.58
C GLN A 27 4.98 -17.27 4.76
N GLY A 28 3.72 -17.13 4.36
CA GLY A 28 3.07 -18.11 3.49
C GLY A 28 3.78 -18.30 2.15
N PHE A 29 4.33 -17.26 1.57
CA PHE A 29 5.17 -17.38 0.36
C PHE A 29 6.49 -18.10 0.66
N ILE A 30 7.14 -17.77 1.78
CA ILE A 30 8.39 -18.44 2.20
C ILE A 30 8.17 -19.93 2.44
N ASP A 31 7.12 -20.28 3.17
CA ASP A 31 6.78 -21.67 3.56
C ASP A 31 6.42 -22.55 2.35
N ASN A 32 6.00 -21.93 1.25
CA ASN A 32 5.66 -22.62 -0.01
C ASN A 32 6.74 -22.45 -1.09
N ASP A 33 7.96 -22.07 -0.72
CA ASP A 33 9.12 -21.90 -1.62
C ASP A 33 8.82 -21.03 -2.86
N ILE A 34 8.02 -19.99 -2.68
CA ILE A 34 7.75 -18.98 -3.71
C ILE A 34 8.95 -18.02 -3.78
N ASP A 35 9.47 -17.79 -4.98
CA ASP A 35 10.52 -16.77 -5.21
C ASP A 35 9.94 -15.39 -4.92
N LEU A 36 10.35 -14.80 -3.79
CA LEU A 36 9.74 -13.61 -3.23
C LEU A 36 10.72 -12.44 -3.18
N LYS A 37 10.29 -11.30 -3.65
CA LYS A 37 10.90 -10.00 -3.41
C LYS A 37 9.91 -9.11 -2.66
N VAL A 38 10.36 -8.49 -1.56
CA VAL A 38 9.54 -7.53 -0.80
C VAL A 38 10.09 -6.13 -0.95
N LEU A 39 9.24 -5.19 -1.34
CA LEU A 39 9.53 -3.76 -1.30
C LEU A 39 8.58 -3.07 -0.32
N THR A 40 9.10 -2.21 0.54
CA THR A 40 8.28 -1.56 1.55
C THR A 40 8.57 -0.08 1.71
N ILE A 41 7.53 0.68 2.06
CA ILE A 41 7.69 2.03 2.57
C ILE A 41 8.01 1.94 4.06
N SER A 42 9.01 2.69 4.53
CA SER A 42 9.22 2.93 5.95
C SER A 42 8.84 4.36 6.31
N THR A 43 8.37 4.59 7.53
CA THR A 43 7.93 5.89 8.02
C THR A 43 8.42 6.11 9.45
N VAL A 44 8.23 7.32 10.00
CA VAL A 44 8.53 7.58 11.41
C VAL A 44 7.74 6.64 12.33
N LYS A 45 6.47 6.36 11.98
CA LYS A 45 5.61 5.47 12.77
C LYS A 45 5.96 3.99 12.60
N HIS A 46 6.42 3.60 11.43
CA HIS A 46 6.78 2.22 11.08
C HIS A 46 8.19 2.23 10.46
N PRO A 47 9.23 2.33 11.30
CA PRO A 47 10.61 2.31 10.83
C PRO A 47 10.98 0.93 10.28
N PHE A 48 11.94 0.89 9.37
CA PHE A 48 12.53 -0.37 8.92
C PHE A 48 13.61 -0.80 9.92
N LEU A 49 13.38 -1.91 10.60
CA LEU A 49 14.25 -2.42 11.66
C LEU A 49 14.94 -3.72 11.22
N LYS A 50 15.99 -3.59 10.40
CA LYS A 50 16.71 -4.75 9.86
C LYS A 50 17.20 -5.70 10.95
N GLY A 51 17.70 -5.18 12.07
CA GLY A 51 18.21 -5.98 13.18
C GLY A 51 17.17 -6.81 13.95
N SER A 52 15.86 -6.60 13.68
CA SER A 52 14.78 -7.42 14.25
C SER A 52 14.41 -8.62 13.36
N MET A 53 14.97 -8.71 12.16
CA MET A 53 14.69 -9.77 11.19
C MET A 53 15.77 -10.84 11.25
N SER A 54 15.38 -12.12 11.10
CA SER A 54 16.37 -13.19 10.99
C SER A 54 17.11 -13.13 9.65
N GLU A 55 18.33 -13.67 9.60
CA GLU A 55 19.09 -13.80 8.35
C GLU A 55 18.30 -14.56 7.28
N GLU A 56 17.62 -15.63 7.66
CA GLU A 56 16.77 -16.43 6.77
C GLU A 56 15.65 -15.57 6.17
N TYR A 57 14.93 -14.78 7.00
CA TYR A 57 13.87 -13.88 6.53
C TYR A 57 14.42 -12.86 5.54
N LEU A 58 15.57 -12.28 5.82
CA LEU A 58 16.23 -11.31 4.94
C LEU A 58 16.63 -11.94 3.59
N GLN A 59 17.17 -13.16 3.61
CA GLN A 59 17.54 -13.89 2.41
C GLN A 59 16.33 -14.30 1.57
N LYS A 60 15.29 -14.86 2.21
CA LYS A 60 14.08 -15.33 1.51
C LYS A 60 13.23 -14.19 0.95
N THR A 61 13.17 -13.06 1.62
CA THR A 61 12.37 -11.91 1.17
C THR A 61 13.13 -10.93 0.29
N ASN A 62 14.46 -10.92 0.40
CA ASN A 62 15.33 -9.91 -0.22
C ASN A 62 14.75 -8.48 -0.06
N ILE A 63 14.26 -8.17 1.17
CA ILE A 63 13.46 -6.98 1.44
C ILE A 63 14.27 -5.69 1.32
N GLU A 64 13.73 -4.72 0.59
CA GLU A 64 14.26 -3.37 0.48
C GLU A 64 13.21 -2.33 0.87
N HIS A 65 13.65 -1.15 1.31
CA HIS A 65 12.75 -0.10 1.74
C HIS A 65 13.16 1.28 1.25
N VAL A 66 12.19 2.20 1.22
CA VAL A 66 12.43 3.64 1.09
C VAL A 66 11.68 4.36 2.21
N PHE A 67 12.38 5.30 2.87
CA PHE A 67 11.75 6.16 3.87
C PHE A 67 10.86 7.21 3.19
N VAL A 68 9.62 7.32 3.68
CA VAL A 68 8.64 8.31 3.20
C VAL A 68 8.11 9.11 4.39
N ASP A 69 8.28 10.43 4.34
CA ASP A 69 7.68 11.33 5.32
C ASP A 69 6.17 11.49 5.04
N THR A 70 5.38 10.71 5.74
CA THR A 70 3.91 10.69 5.63
C THR A 70 3.22 11.68 6.57
N LYS A 71 3.96 12.59 7.24
CA LYS A 71 3.37 13.62 8.09
C LYS A 71 2.42 14.51 7.29
N VAL A 72 1.31 14.87 7.92
CA VAL A 72 0.35 15.79 7.31
C VAL A 72 1.00 17.17 7.17
N LYS A 73 1.21 17.61 5.93
CA LYS A 73 1.70 18.96 5.63
C LYS A 73 0.49 19.85 5.39
N VAL A 74 0.19 20.73 6.36
CA VAL A 74 -1.03 21.55 6.36
C VAL A 74 -1.21 22.32 5.05
N VAL A 75 -0.14 22.95 4.53
CA VAL A 75 -0.19 23.69 3.26
C VAL A 75 -0.57 22.77 2.08
N LYS A 76 0.02 21.57 2.00
CA LYS A 76 -0.33 20.59 0.96
C LYS A 76 -1.75 20.06 1.14
N ALA A 77 -2.18 19.86 2.38
CA ALA A 77 -3.52 19.42 2.71
C ALA A 77 -4.58 20.45 2.29
N LEU A 78 -4.36 21.74 2.57
CA LEU A 78 -5.23 22.84 2.13
C LEU A 78 -5.21 23.00 0.60
N GLY A 79 -4.04 23.00 -0.02
CA GLY A 79 -3.92 23.04 -1.50
C GLY A 79 -4.63 21.86 -2.20
N ASN A 80 -4.69 20.71 -1.54
CA ASN A 80 -5.43 19.57 -2.07
C ASN A 80 -6.95 19.80 -2.11
N LEU A 81 -7.51 20.73 -1.34
CA LEU A 81 -8.94 21.04 -1.42
C LEU A 81 -9.37 21.47 -2.83
N ALA A 82 -8.51 22.20 -3.54
CA ALA A 82 -8.74 22.61 -4.93
C ALA A 82 -8.42 21.50 -5.96
N SER A 83 -7.94 20.34 -5.54
CA SER A 83 -7.57 19.21 -6.39
C SER A 83 -8.63 18.12 -6.34
N SER A 84 -8.77 17.33 -7.41
CA SER A 84 -9.57 16.08 -7.42
C SER A 84 -8.84 14.90 -6.79
N LYS A 85 -7.52 15.01 -6.53
CA LYS A 85 -6.69 13.93 -6.02
C LYS A 85 -6.98 13.62 -4.55
N SER A 86 -6.90 12.33 -4.15
CA SER A 86 -7.00 11.92 -2.77
C SER A 86 -5.72 12.21 -2.01
N TYR A 87 -5.71 13.21 -1.12
CA TYR A 87 -4.54 13.52 -0.27
C TYR A 87 -4.10 12.32 0.58
N ASN A 88 -5.06 11.49 1.01
CA ASN A 88 -4.78 10.29 1.79
C ASN A 88 -3.87 9.32 1.06
N VAL A 89 -4.00 9.24 -0.26
CA VAL A 89 -3.17 8.37 -1.12
C VAL A 89 -1.90 9.09 -1.57
N GLU A 90 -2.03 10.36 -2.01
CA GLU A 90 -0.90 11.15 -2.53
C GLU A 90 0.27 11.27 -1.54
N ARG A 91 0.00 11.32 -0.24
CA ARG A 91 1.06 11.45 0.79
C ARG A 91 1.96 10.21 0.89
N PHE A 92 1.55 9.06 0.36
CA PHE A 92 2.36 7.84 0.31
C PHE A 92 3.11 7.68 -1.01
N TYR A 93 2.85 8.54 -1.99
CA TYR A 93 3.63 8.52 -3.21
C TYR A 93 5.02 9.13 -2.98
N ASN A 94 6.05 8.40 -3.40
CA ASN A 94 7.44 8.82 -3.35
C ASN A 94 8.17 8.41 -4.63
N LYS A 95 8.86 9.35 -5.26
CA LYS A 95 9.54 9.12 -6.54
C LYS A 95 10.67 8.10 -6.42
N SER A 96 11.41 8.12 -5.31
CA SER A 96 12.50 7.15 -5.09
C SER A 96 11.96 5.73 -4.91
N PHE A 97 10.79 5.58 -4.27
CA PHE A 97 10.13 4.28 -4.15
C PHE A 97 9.59 3.79 -5.51
N GLU A 98 9.04 4.68 -6.33
CA GLU A 98 8.66 4.34 -7.71
C GLU A 98 9.87 3.87 -8.53
N GLN A 99 10.99 4.59 -8.41
CA GLN A 99 12.23 4.20 -9.10
C GLN A 99 12.77 2.84 -8.64
N LEU A 100 12.68 2.55 -7.33
CA LEU A 100 13.05 1.25 -6.78
C LEU A 100 12.16 0.15 -7.35
N ILE A 101 10.83 0.35 -7.39
CA ILE A 101 9.89 -0.61 -7.99
C ILE A 101 10.23 -0.87 -9.46
N VAL A 102 10.40 0.19 -10.25
CA VAL A 102 10.71 0.08 -11.69
C VAL A 102 12.05 -0.63 -11.91
N LYS A 103 13.08 -0.30 -11.12
CA LYS A 103 14.38 -0.95 -11.16
C LYS A 103 14.23 -2.46 -10.89
N THR A 104 13.58 -2.82 -9.77
CA THR A 104 13.37 -4.21 -9.36
C THR A 104 12.64 -5.02 -10.44
N ILE A 105 11.60 -4.44 -11.05
CA ILE A 105 10.83 -5.10 -12.12
C ILE A 105 11.68 -5.30 -13.38
N LYS A 106 12.57 -4.37 -13.71
CA LYS A 106 13.46 -4.50 -14.88
C LYS A 106 14.59 -5.50 -14.68
N GLU A 107 14.96 -5.78 -13.43
CA GLU A 107 16.03 -6.72 -13.09
C GLU A 107 15.55 -8.17 -13.03
N ALA A 108 14.23 -8.40 -12.97
CA ALA A 108 13.66 -9.75 -12.90
C ALA A 108 12.22 -9.78 -13.42
N ASP A 109 11.86 -10.87 -14.09
CA ASP A 109 10.49 -11.13 -14.53
C ASP A 109 9.67 -11.67 -13.35
N PHE A 110 8.64 -10.92 -12.95
CA PHE A 110 7.67 -11.34 -11.93
C PHE A 110 6.39 -11.83 -12.60
N ASP A 111 5.82 -12.91 -12.05
CA ASP A 111 4.51 -13.43 -12.45
C ASP A 111 3.39 -12.58 -11.85
N VAL A 112 3.58 -12.17 -10.58
CA VAL A 112 2.59 -11.43 -9.81
C VAL A 112 3.23 -10.26 -9.07
N VAL A 113 2.57 -9.11 -9.08
CA VAL A 113 2.83 -7.98 -8.18
C VAL A 113 1.67 -7.89 -7.20
N LEU A 114 1.93 -8.17 -5.93
CA LEU A 114 0.96 -8.08 -4.85
C LEU A 114 1.05 -6.70 -4.18
N LEU A 115 -0.02 -5.94 -4.21
CA LEU A 115 -0.12 -4.63 -3.57
C LEU A 115 -0.83 -4.75 -2.22
N GLU A 116 -0.11 -4.51 -1.15
CA GLU A 116 -0.58 -4.64 0.25
C GLU A 116 -1.14 -3.32 0.78
N SER A 117 -2.14 -2.78 0.17
CA SER A 117 -2.96 -1.63 0.55
C SER A 117 -3.32 -0.75 -0.65
N LEU A 118 -4.46 -0.07 -0.55
CA LEU A 118 -4.88 0.97 -1.50
C LEU A 118 -3.84 2.09 -1.67
N TYR A 119 -3.11 2.43 -0.60
CA TYR A 119 -2.16 3.56 -0.63
C TYR A 119 -0.93 3.31 -1.50
N VAL A 120 -0.61 2.06 -1.83
CA VAL A 120 0.46 1.73 -2.79
C VAL A 120 -0.05 1.55 -4.23
N SER A 121 -1.34 1.67 -4.47
CA SER A 121 -1.92 1.56 -5.82
C SER A 121 -1.49 2.68 -6.78
N LYS A 122 -0.97 3.79 -6.26
CA LYS A 122 -0.39 4.88 -7.08
C LYS A 122 0.75 4.42 -7.99
N TYR A 123 1.41 3.32 -7.64
CA TYR A 123 2.53 2.79 -8.41
C TYR A 123 2.09 1.89 -9.58
N VAL A 124 0.79 1.54 -9.68
CA VAL A 124 0.25 0.67 -10.74
C VAL A 124 0.61 1.16 -12.13
N THR A 125 0.49 2.46 -12.40
CA THR A 125 0.82 3.03 -13.71
C THR A 125 2.29 2.78 -14.09
N ALA A 126 3.21 2.99 -13.15
CA ALA A 126 4.63 2.74 -13.37
C ALA A 126 4.94 1.25 -13.56
N ILE A 127 4.26 0.37 -12.78
CA ILE A 127 4.38 -1.09 -12.92
C ILE A 127 3.90 -1.54 -14.29
N ARG A 128 2.70 -1.12 -14.72
CA ARG A 128 2.15 -1.45 -16.04
C ARG A 128 2.99 -0.99 -17.21
N ALA A 129 3.70 0.15 -17.05
CA ALA A 129 4.58 0.68 -18.08
C ALA A 129 5.83 -0.19 -18.33
N CYS A 130 6.22 -1.06 -17.38
CA CYS A 130 7.45 -1.84 -17.47
C CYS A 130 7.28 -3.34 -17.20
N SER A 131 6.06 -3.83 -16.95
CA SER A 131 5.80 -5.25 -16.66
C SER A 131 4.47 -5.73 -17.20
N LYS A 132 4.43 -7.03 -17.55
CA LYS A 132 3.21 -7.79 -17.87
C LYS A 132 2.71 -8.63 -16.68
N ALA A 133 3.37 -8.55 -15.53
CA ALA A 133 2.97 -9.25 -14.31
C ALA A 133 1.51 -8.97 -13.96
N LYS A 134 0.82 -9.97 -13.42
CA LYS A 134 -0.53 -9.78 -12.89
C LYS A 134 -0.46 -8.95 -11.63
N ILE A 135 -1.25 -7.88 -11.57
CA ILE A 135 -1.33 -7.01 -10.39
C ILE A 135 -2.52 -7.45 -9.55
N VAL A 136 -2.23 -7.92 -8.34
CA VAL A 136 -3.23 -8.30 -7.34
C VAL A 136 -3.25 -7.25 -6.23
N PHE A 137 -4.42 -6.67 -5.99
CA PHE A 137 -4.64 -5.76 -4.87
C PHE A 137 -5.18 -6.53 -3.67
N ARG A 138 -4.47 -6.50 -2.55
CA ARG A 138 -4.96 -7.04 -1.29
C ARG A 138 -5.56 -5.92 -0.44
N ALA A 139 -6.88 -5.95 -0.33
CA ALA A 139 -7.64 -4.97 0.43
C ALA A 139 -7.65 -5.37 1.92
N HIS A 140 -6.81 -4.73 2.73
CA HIS A 140 -6.81 -4.91 4.20
C HIS A 140 -8.07 -4.34 4.84
N ASN A 141 -8.62 -3.30 4.23
CA ASN A 141 -9.86 -2.61 4.62
C ASN A 141 -10.46 -1.95 3.38
N ILE A 142 -11.72 -1.62 3.45
CA ILE A 142 -12.29 -0.60 2.59
C ILE A 142 -11.93 0.75 3.21
N GLU A 143 -10.91 1.38 2.66
CA GLU A 143 -10.31 2.59 3.25
C GLU A 143 -11.32 3.73 3.35
N SER A 144 -12.18 3.88 2.35
CA SER A 144 -13.24 4.88 2.37
C SER A 144 -14.23 4.68 3.51
N GLU A 145 -14.57 3.43 3.86
CA GLU A 145 -15.47 3.13 4.98
C GLU A 145 -14.83 3.47 6.33
N LEU A 146 -13.53 3.16 6.51
CA LEU A 146 -12.79 3.57 7.72
C LEU A 146 -12.80 5.09 7.89
N TRP A 147 -12.52 5.82 6.80
CA TRP A 147 -12.51 7.28 6.84
C TRP A 147 -13.89 7.89 7.03
N LYS A 148 -14.97 7.28 6.50
CA LYS A 148 -16.35 7.69 6.78
C LYS A 148 -16.67 7.59 8.27
N ARG A 149 -16.32 6.47 8.93
CA ARG A 149 -16.51 6.29 10.38
C ARG A 149 -15.76 7.36 11.16
N ASN A 150 -14.48 7.61 10.83
CA ASN A 150 -13.70 8.66 11.47
C ASN A 150 -14.28 10.08 11.26
N ALA A 151 -14.97 10.31 10.15
CA ALA A 151 -15.62 11.59 9.85
C ALA A 151 -16.86 11.87 10.72
N THR A 152 -17.55 10.84 11.20
CA THR A 152 -18.75 11.00 12.06
C THR A 152 -18.43 11.73 13.35
N ASP A 153 -17.25 11.50 13.92
CA ASP A 153 -16.81 12.05 15.20
C ASP A 153 -16.28 13.49 15.11
N GLN A 154 -16.15 14.02 13.89
CA GLN A 154 -15.66 15.38 13.68
C GLN A 154 -16.78 16.43 13.75
N LYS A 155 -16.43 17.66 14.16
CA LYS A 155 -17.36 18.78 14.29
C LYS A 155 -16.86 20.03 13.53
N GLY A 156 -17.78 20.94 13.21
CA GLY A 156 -17.46 22.25 12.62
C GLY A 156 -16.69 22.15 11.29
N ILE A 157 -15.80 23.08 11.07
CA ILE A 157 -14.99 23.21 9.83
C ILE A 157 -14.16 21.95 9.59
N LYS A 158 -13.67 21.30 10.65
CA LYS A 158 -12.90 20.06 10.56
C LYS A 158 -13.72 18.93 9.92
N LYS A 159 -15.02 18.85 10.23
CA LYS A 159 -15.94 17.86 9.62
C LYS A 159 -16.06 18.09 8.10
N LEU A 160 -16.23 19.36 7.66
CA LEU A 160 -16.30 19.69 6.23
C LEU A 160 -15.02 19.28 5.49
N TYR A 161 -13.86 19.55 6.08
CA TYR A 161 -12.57 19.16 5.53
C TYR A 161 -12.45 17.64 5.42
N VAL A 162 -12.73 16.91 6.50
CA VAL A 162 -12.63 15.43 6.52
C VAL A 162 -13.63 14.81 5.54
N ASN A 163 -14.84 15.33 5.43
CA ASN A 163 -15.82 14.86 4.44
C ASN A 163 -15.32 15.05 3.00
N SER A 164 -14.64 16.16 2.70
CA SER A 164 -13.99 16.36 1.39
C SER A 164 -12.91 15.31 1.11
N LEU A 165 -12.07 14.98 2.11
CA LEU A 165 -11.08 13.91 1.99
C LEU A 165 -11.72 12.55 1.75
N VAL A 166 -12.80 12.24 2.49
CA VAL A 166 -13.57 10.99 2.31
C VAL A 166 -14.12 10.88 0.91
N LYS A 167 -14.78 11.93 0.40
CA LYS A 167 -15.34 11.94 -0.97
C LYS A 167 -14.26 11.63 -2.03
N LYS A 168 -13.08 12.27 -1.90
CA LYS A 168 -11.97 12.04 -2.83
C LYS A 168 -11.40 10.64 -2.69
N LEU A 169 -11.35 10.10 -1.47
CA LEU A 169 -10.88 8.74 -1.24
C LEU A 169 -11.84 7.71 -1.83
N VAL A 170 -13.17 7.88 -1.64
CA VAL A 170 -14.20 7.02 -2.27
C VAL A 170 -14.05 6.99 -3.79
N ASN A 171 -13.90 8.17 -4.42
CA ASN A 171 -13.76 8.26 -5.86
C ASN A 171 -12.46 7.59 -6.35
N TYR A 172 -11.36 7.77 -5.59
CA TYR A 172 -10.08 7.14 -5.90
C TYR A 172 -10.15 5.61 -5.75
N GLU A 173 -10.69 5.11 -4.62
CA GLU A 173 -10.81 3.68 -4.34
C GLU A 173 -11.61 2.99 -5.43
N LYS A 174 -12.83 3.47 -5.73
CA LYS A 174 -13.67 2.94 -6.81
C LYS A 174 -13.01 3.02 -8.18
N GLY A 175 -12.39 4.15 -8.50
CA GLY A 175 -11.73 4.35 -9.80
C GLY A 175 -10.49 3.47 -10.01
N SER A 176 -9.85 3.03 -8.92
CA SER A 176 -8.64 2.19 -8.99
C SER A 176 -8.93 0.70 -9.18
N LEU A 177 -10.15 0.21 -8.87
CA LEU A 177 -10.46 -1.23 -8.89
C LEU A 177 -10.21 -1.88 -10.26
N ASN A 178 -10.54 -1.19 -11.34
CA ASN A 178 -10.34 -1.70 -12.71
C ASN A 178 -8.87 -1.71 -13.16
N SER A 179 -7.96 -1.19 -12.36
CA SER A 179 -6.52 -1.20 -12.68
C SER A 179 -5.80 -2.48 -12.23
N PHE A 180 -6.49 -3.34 -11.47
CA PHE A 180 -5.96 -4.59 -10.95
C PHE A 180 -6.47 -5.78 -11.77
N ASP A 181 -5.65 -6.85 -11.88
CA ASP A 181 -6.06 -8.12 -12.49
C ASP A 181 -6.83 -9.01 -11.50
N GLY A 182 -6.66 -8.76 -10.22
CA GLY A 182 -7.35 -9.47 -9.15
C GLY A 182 -7.41 -8.65 -7.87
N ILE A 183 -8.42 -8.91 -7.05
CA ILE A 183 -8.62 -8.27 -5.75
C ILE A 183 -8.80 -9.36 -4.70
N ALA A 184 -7.98 -9.33 -3.64
CA ALA A 184 -8.07 -10.21 -2.49
C ALA A 184 -8.59 -9.42 -1.28
N ALA A 185 -9.87 -9.54 -0.99
CA ALA A 185 -10.47 -8.96 0.21
C ALA A 185 -10.28 -9.88 1.42
N ILE A 186 -10.23 -9.32 2.63
CA ILE A 186 -10.03 -10.10 3.86
C ILE A 186 -11.32 -10.76 4.32
N THR A 187 -12.48 -10.11 4.12
CA THR A 187 -13.78 -10.63 4.55
C THR A 187 -14.77 -10.72 3.38
N ALA A 188 -15.74 -11.65 3.49
CA ALA A 188 -16.83 -11.75 2.52
C ALA A 188 -17.67 -10.45 2.44
N LYS A 189 -17.77 -9.71 3.54
CA LYS A 189 -18.42 -8.40 3.57
C LYS A 189 -17.67 -7.37 2.72
N ASP A 190 -16.35 -7.40 2.74
CA ASP A 190 -15.55 -6.44 1.96
C ASP A 190 -15.68 -6.70 0.46
N ILE A 191 -15.86 -7.96 0.04
CA ILE A 191 -16.12 -8.33 -1.35
C ILE A 191 -17.40 -7.66 -1.89
N THR A 192 -18.43 -7.52 -1.05
CA THR A 192 -19.70 -6.89 -1.46
C THR A 192 -19.62 -5.35 -1.54
N LEU A 193 -18.56 -4.76 -1.01
CA LEU A 193 -18.35 -3.31 -0.98
C LEU A 193 -17.36 -2.82 -2.04
N LEU A 194 -16.58 -3.74 -2.61
CA LEU A 194 -15.65 -3.50 -3.72
C LEU A 194 -16.32 -3.70 -5.06
#